data_6bf94ba1b53dad767fc421dd72aa6968
#
_entry.id   6bf94ba1b53dad767fc421dd72aa6968
#
_cell.length_a   1.000
_cell.length_b   1.000
_cell.length_c   1.000
_cell.angle_alpha   90.00
_cell.angle_beta   90.00
_cell.angle_gamma   90.00
#
_symmetry.space_group_name_H-M   'P 1'
#
loop_
_entity.id
_entity.type
_entity.pdbx_description
1 polymer ?
#
loop_
_entity_poly.entity_id
_entity_poly.type
_entity_poly.pdbx_seq_one_letter_code
_entity_poly.pdbx_strand_id
1 'polypeptide(L)'
;MKLLLENWKKFLNEGIDVVVKKATDLVCPSATQDLELNTKNRDAAIHEDHIQYGPLNVDEPGDYWKDIAEYWNTDEKAAKASLCGNCVAFDISPRMKDCMPGETSDDDGELGYCWMHHFKCHSARSCRTWAKGGPITEDDKSMEWQEKNQDSLEEKKDDRCTRIAKSKYDVWPSAYASGAVVKCRQGKIWKGVKEDIKKIVEEEIQNVLGEACWKGYKQAGMKEKGGRMVPNCVPVQENELEE
;
A
#
# COMPACT_ATOMS: atom_id res chain seq x y z
N MET A 1 46.53 -9.18 11.08
CA MET A 1 45.43 -9.89 10.44
C MET A 1 44.06 -9.69 11.13
N LYS A 2 43.97 -9.74 12.47
CA LYS A 2 42.70 -9.57 13.19
C LYS A 2 42.02 -8.21 12.97
N LEU A 3 42.78 -7.12 13.02
CA LEU A 3 42.32 -5.74 12.78
C LEU A 3 41.79 -5.52 11.36
N LEU A 4 42.38 -6.17 10.35
CA LEU A 4 41.92 -6.10 8.94
C LEU A 4 40.58 -6.79 8.74
N LEU A 5 40.37 -7.93 9.42
CA LEU A 5 39.11 -8.66 9.39
C LEU A 5 37.98 -7.95 10.13
N GLU A 6 38.29 -7.25 11.24
CA GLU A 6 37.31 -6.45 11.98
C GLU A 6 36.91 -5.20 11.20
N ASN A 7 37.84 -4.52 10.56
CA ASN A 7 37.54 -3.38 9.68
C ASN A 7 36.76 -3.80 8.44
N TRP A 8 37.02 -4.98 7.86
CA TRP A 8 36.26 -5.53 6.75
C TRP A 8 34.83 -5.89 7.13
N LYS A 9 34.65 -6.51 8.31
CA LYS A 9 33.31 -6.80 8.83
C LYS A 9 32.51 -5.53 9.10
N LYS A 10 33.14 -4.49 9.64
CA LYS A 10 32.51 -3.20 9.87
C LYS A 10 32.10 -2.53 8.54
N PHE A 11 33.00 -2.51 7.56
CA PHE A 11 32.73 -1.97 6.23
C PHE A 11 31.60 -2.73 5.50
N LEU A 12 31.55 -4.06 5.59
CA LEU A 12 30.48 -4.85 4.99
C LEU A 12 29.14 -4.63 5.69
N ASN A 13 29.11 -4.50 7.01
CA ASN A 13 27.87 -4.23 7.75
C ASN A 13 27.36 -2.81 7.45
N GLU A 14 28.23 -1.80 7.50
CA GLU A 14 27.85 -0.42 7.16
C GLU A 14 27.39 -0.30 5.69
N GLY A 15 28.02 -1.01 4.76
CA GLY A 15 27.63 -1.05 3.35
C GLY A 15 26.29 -1.76 3.12
N ILE A 16 26.04 -2.85 3.85
CA ILE A 16 24.77 -3.59 3.75
C ILE A 16 23.64 -2.76 4.37
N ASP A 17 23.85 -2.14 5.52
CA ASP A 17 22.84 -1.31 6.18
C ASP A 17 22.45 -0.10 5.31
N VAL A 18 23.42 0.53 4.61
CA VAL A 18 23.13 1.62 3.66
C VAL A 18 22.35 1.13 2.43
N VAL A 19 22.72 -0.04 1.90
CA VAL A 19 22.01 -0.63 0.74
C VAL A 19 20.60 -1.07 1.11
N VAL A 20 20.43 -1.72 2.26
CA VAL A 20 19.12 -2.14 2.78
C VAL A 20 18.27 -0.91 3.08
N LYS A 21 18.81 0.11 3.73
CA LYS A 21 18.10 1.35 4.01
C LYS A 21 17.65 2.06 2.71
N LYS A 22 18.54 2.18 1.70
CA LYS A 22 18.15 2.72 0.39
C LYS A 22 17.09 1.89 -0.32
N ALA A 23 17.12 0.56 -0.20
CA ALA A 23 16.11 -0.31 -0.81
C ALA A 23 14.75 -0.19 -0.11
N THR A 24 14.72 0.02 1.22
CA THR A 24 13.48 0.29 1.96
C THR A 24 12.96 1.70 1.72
N ASP A 25 13.85 2.69 1.52
CA ASP A 25 13.49 4.07 1.23
C ASP A 25 12.82 4.24 -0.16
N LEU A 26 13.01 3.28 -1.07
CA LEU A 26 12.47 3.27 -2.43
C LEU A 26 11.16 2.46 -2.59
N VAL A 27 10.56 1.98 -1.51
CA VAL A 27 9.25 1.31 -1.61
C VAL A 27 8.17 2.35 -1.92
N CYS A 28 7.71 2.35 -3.16
CA CYS A 28 6.66 3.24 -3.62
C CYS A 28 5.28 2.75 -3.18
N PRO A 29 4.35 3.65 -2.80
CA PRO A 29 2.96 3.27 -2.60
C PRO A 29 2.36 2.66 -3.87
N SER A 30 1.65 1.54 -3.75
CA SER A 30 1.15 0.77 -4.90
C SER A 30 0.37 1.63 -5.90
N ALA A 31 -0.48 2.53 -5.44
CA ALA A 31 -1.27 3.39 -6.31
C ALA A 31 -0.45 4.44 -7.09
N THR A 32 0.84 4.63 -6.80
CA THR A 32 1.70 5.50 -7.63
C THR A 32 2.09 4.85 -8.95
N GLN A 33 2.17 3.54 -8.99
CA GLN A 33 2.60 2.75 -10.14
C GLN A 33 1.46 1.93 -10.78
N ASP A 34 0.46 1.55 -10.00
CA ASP A 34 -0.74 0.84 -10.46
C ASP A 34 -1.83 1.85 -10.85
N LEU A 35 -2.03 2.01 -12.17
CA LEU A 35 -3.02 2.95 -12.72
C LEU A 35 -4.45 2.56 -12.37
N GLU A 36 -4.78 1.27 -12.35
CA GLU A 36 -6.12 0.78 -12.04
C GLU A 36 -6.46 1.09 -10.57
N LEU A 37 -5.57 0.76 -9.66
CA LEU A 37 -5.72 1.06 -8.24
C LEU A 37 -5.82 2.57 -7.99
N ASN A 38 -4.95 3.37 -8.63
CA ASN A 38 -5.00 4.83 -8.53
C ASN A 38 -6.35 5.39 -9.00
N THR A 39 -6.85 4.91 -10.15
CA THR A 39 -8.13 5.37 -10.71
C THR A 39 -9.27 4.98 -9.80
N LYS A 40 -9.31 3.75 -9.31
CA LYS A 40 -10.31 3.27 -8.36
C LYS A 40 -10.36 4.13 -7.09
N ASN A 41 -9.19 4.41 -6.50
CA ASN A 41 -9.11 5.22 -5.27
C ASN A 41 -9.53 6.67 -5.52
N ARG A 42 -9.12 7.24 -6.66
CA ARG A 42 -9.54 8.58 -7.07
C ARG A 42 -11.04 8.67 -7.29
N ASP A 43 -11.63 7.72 -8.00
CA ASP A 43 -13.05 7.70 -8.28
C ASP A 43 -13.86 7.53 -6.98
N ALA A 44 -13.40 6.70 -6.05
CA ALA A 44 -13.97 6.63 -4.71
C ALA A 44 -13.89 8.00 -4.01
N ALA A 45 -12.74 8.67 -4.03
CA ALA A 45 -12.58 9.98 -3.41
C ALA A 45 -13.46 11.07 -4.04
N ILE A 46 -13.79 10.97 -5.32
CA ILE A 46 -14.71 11.91 -6.02
C ILE A 46 -16.16 11.69 -5.56
N HIS A 47 -16.60 10.43 -5.43
CA HIS A 47 -18.01 10.11 -5.24
C HIS A 47 -18.43 9.90 -3.78
N GLU A 48 -17.49 9.66 -2.89
CA GLU A 48 -17.77 9.47 -1.46
C GLU A 48 -18.18 10.79 -0.78
N ASP A 49 -19.36 10.85 -0.17
CA ASP A 49 -19.93 12.07 0.41
C ASP A 49 -19.05 12.75 1.45
N HIS A 50 -18.24 11.98 2.18
CA HIS A 50 -17.35 12.50 3.20
C HIS A 50 -16.00 12.97 2.66
N ILE A 51 -15.69 12.74 1.37
CA ILE A 51 -14.42 13.12 0.73
C ILE A 51 -14.64 14.21 -0.32
N GLN A 52 -15.43 13.93 -1.37
CA GLN A 52 -15.77 14.88 -2.43
C GLN A 52 -14.54 15.59 -3.02
N TYR A 53 -13.60 14.80 -3.57
CA TYR A 53 -12.39 15.34 -4.19
C TYR A 53 -12.69 16.11 -5.47
N GLY A 54 -12.23 17.37 -5.53
CA GLY A 54 -12.45 18.23 -6.67
C GLY A 54 -11.76 19.61 -6.52
N PRO A 55 -12.17 20.61 -7.33
CA PRO A 55 -13.11 20.49 -8.45
C PRO A 55 -12.52 19.63 -9.58
N LEU A 56 -13.35 18.93 -10.36
CA LEU A 56 -12.88 18.14 -11.51
C LEU A 56 -12.35 18.98 -12.64
N ASN A 57 -12.95 20.16 -12.85
CA ASN A 57 -12.44 21.22 -13.69
C ASN A 57 -12.07 22.42 -12.82
N VAL A 58 -10.79 22.81 -12.81
CA VAL A 58 -10.27 23.91 -11.97
C VAL A 58 -10.76 25.26 -12.50
N ASP A 59 -10.85 25.43 -13.82
CA ASP A 59 -11.29 26.68 -14.47
C ASP A 59 -12.80 26.89 -14.34
N GLU A 60 -13.56 25.79 -14.31
CA GLU A 60 -15.01 25.81 -14.19
C GLU A 60 -15.49 24.96 -13.01
N PRO A 61 -15.24 25.40 -11.76
CA PRO A 61 -15.50 24.60 -10.57
C PRO A 61 -16.99 24.44 -10.23
N GLY A 62 -17.87 25.20 -10.89
CA GLY A 62 -19.29 25.21 -10.54
C GLY A 62 -19.53 25.63 -9.08
N ASP A 63 -20.44 24.95 -8.39
CA ASP A 63 -20.76 25.22 -6.99
C ASP A 63 -19.80 24.54 -6.00
N TYR A 64 -18.76 23.84 -6.46
CA TYR A 64 -17.88 23.04 -5.61
C TYR A 64 -17.37 23.79 -4.37
N TRP A 65 -16.86 25.01 -4.55
CA TRP A 65 -16.31 25.79 -3.43
C TRP A 65 -17.35 26.27 -2.45
N LYS A 66 -18.56 26.48 -2.91
CA LYS A 66 -19.70 26.81 -2.07
C LYS A 66 -20.11 25.60 -1.23
N ASP A 67 -20.18 24.43 -1.84
CA ASP A 67 -20.52 23.16 -1.16
C ASP A 67 -19.48 22.77 -0.11
N ILE A 68 -18.19 22.97 -0.40
CA ILE A 68 -17.10 22.77 0.56
C ILE A 68 -17.19 23.77 1.71
N ALA A 69 -17.44 25.06 1.41
CA ALA A 69 -17.58 26.09 2.43
C ALA A 69 -18.77 25.81 3.37
N GLU A 70 -19.90 25.38 2.82
CA GLU A 70 -21.07 24.98 3.58
C GLU A 70 -20.78 23.76 4.46
N TYR A 71 -20.13 22.74 3.91
CA TYR A 71 -19.76 21.54 4.67
C TYR A 71 -18.84 21.86 5.86
N TRP A 72 -17.88 22.78 5.69
CA TRP A 72 -16.97 23.19 6.77
C TRP A 72 -17.52 24.33 7.64
N ASN A 73 -18.71 24.84 7.32
CA ASN A 73 -19.31 26.00 7.99
C ASN A 73 -18.36 27.21 7.99
N THR A 74 -17.84 27.55 6.80
CA THR A 74 -16.89 28.66 6.56
C THR A 74 -17.29 29.47 5.34
N ASP A 75 -16.48 30.46 4.97
CA ASP A 75 -16.68 31.22 3.74
C ASP A 75 -15.93 30.58 2.54
N GLU A 76 -16.39 30.90 1.31
CA GLU A 76 -15.77 30.36 0.08
C GLU A 76 -14.31 30.77 -0.06
N LYS A 77 -13.89 31.92 0.47
CA LYS A 77 -12.50 32.36 0.39
C LYS A 77 -11.59 31.45 1.20
N ALA A 78 -12.03 31.06 2.39
CA ALA A 78 -11.32 30.08 3.19
C ALA A 78 -11.32 28.69 2.54
N ALA A 79 -12.45 28.27 1.95
CA ALA A 79 -12.52 27.02 1.20
C ALA A 79 -11.53 26.98 0.02
N LYS A 80 -11.51 28.05 -0.80
CA LYS A 80 -10.58 28.20 -1.93
C LYS A 80 -9.09 28.29 -1.53
N ALA A 81 -8.80 28.69 -0.29
CA ALA A 81 -7.44 28.68 0.26
C ALA A 81 -7.00 27.31 0.81
N SER A 82 -7.93 26.37 0.97
CA SER A 82 -7.71 25.06 1.58
C SER A 82 -7.51 24.00 0.49
N LEU A 83 -6.33 24.02 -0.12
CA LEU A 83 -5.98 23.20 -1.28
C LEU A 83 -5.14 21.97 -0.86
N CYS A 84 -5.12 20.94 -1.71
CA CYS A 84 -4.21 19.81 -1.54
C CYS A 84 -2.76 20.28 -1.39
N GLY A 85 -2.34 21.32 -2.13
CA GLY A 85 -1.00 21.89 -2.05
C GLY A 85 -0.58 22.43 -0.68
N ASN A 86 -1.49 22.59 0.28
CA ASN A 86 -1.18 22.96 1.66
C ASN A 86 -1.77 21.96 2.67
N CYS A 87 -2.21 20.80 2.21
CA CYS A 87 -2.76 19.72 3.03
C CYS A 87 -1.63 18.91 3.67
N VAL A 88 -1.84 18.54 4.94
CA VAL A 88 -0.88 17.74 5.74
C VAL A 88 -0.59 16.35 5.13
N ALA A 89 -1.52 15.80 4.36
CA ALA A 89 -1.41 14.48 3.73
C ALA A 89 -0.94 14.52 2.26
N PHE A 90 -0.65 15.69 1.74
CA PHE A 90 -0.19 15.86 0.35
C PHE A 90 1.33 15.77 0.29
N ASP A 91 1.84 14.76 -0.42
CA ASP A 91 3.25 14.44 -0.49
C ASP A 91 3.83 14.74 -1.87
N ILE A 92 4.77 15.66 -1.90
CA ILE A 92 5.58 16.09 -3.05
C ILE A 92 7.07 15.98 -2.75
N SER A 93 7.45 15.15 -1.77
CA SER A 93 8.86 14.87 -1.47
C SER A 93 9.61 14.33 -2.70
N PRO A 94 10.92 14.52 -2.81
CA PRO A 94 11.72 13.95 -3.88
C PRO A 94 11.47 12.45 -4.05
N ARG A 95 11.46 11.71 -2.96
CA ARG A 95 11.16 10.29 -2.93
C ARG A 95 9.80 9.97 -3.56
N MET A 96 8.76 10.73 -3.24
CA MET A 96 7.42 10.50 -3.79
C MET A 96 7.36 10.87 -5.28
N LYS A 97 8.03 11.93 -5.71
CA LYS A 97 8.15 12.30 -7.14
C LYS A 97 8.83 11.19 -7.94
N ASP A 98 9.88 10.58 -7.40
CA ASP A 98 10.56 9.43 -8.03
C ASP A 98 9.65 8.20 -8.18
N CYS A 99 8.65 8.06 -7.32
CA CYS A 99 7.64 7.00 -7.42
C CYS A 99 6.59 7.24 -8.51
N MET A 100 6.42 8.47 -8.98
CA MET A 100 5.39 8.81 -9.96
C MET A 100 5.99 8.91 -11.36
N PRO A 101 5.54 8.09 -12.34
CA PRO A 101 6.05 8.18 -13.70
C PRO A 101 5.55 9.45 -14.41
N GLY A 102 6.44 10.10 -15.15
CA GLY A 102 6.15 11.28 -15.96
C GLY A 102 6.38 12.61 -15.24
N GLU A 103 5.90 13.69 -15.85
CA GLU A 103 5.99 15.02 -15.26
C GLU A 103 5.03 15.15 -14.08
N THR A 104 5.55 15.75 -12.99
CA THR A 104 4.82 15.94 -11.74
C THR A 104 4.46 17.40 -11.49
N SER A 105 4.63 18.28 -12.47
CA SER A 105 4.25 19.70 -12.40
C SER A 105 3.69 20.19 -13.74
N ASP A 106 2.74 21.09 -13.68
CA ASP A 106 2.16 21.82 -14.80
C ASP A 106 1.98 23.30 -14.46
N ASP A 107 1.34 24.08 -15.36
CA ASP A 107 1.14 25.52 -15.17
C ASP A 107 0.19 25.83 -14.00
N ASP A 108 -0.66 24.87 -13.59
CA ASP A 108 -1.67 25.03 -12.54
C ASP A 108 -1.15 24.54 -11.16
N GLY A 109 -0.03 23.79 -11.11
CA GLY A 109 0.55 23.33 -9.86
C GLY A 109 1.33 22.03 -9.95
N GLU A 110 1.24 21.20 -8.92
CA GLU A 110 2.01 19.98 -8.77
C GLU A 110 1.13 18.75 -8.55
N LEU A 111 1.53 17.65 -9.14
CA LEU A 111 1.00 16.33 -8.85
C LEU A 111 1.75 15.76 -7.65
N GLY A 112 1.03 15.31 -6.63
CA GLY A 112 1.55 14.65 -5.46
C GLY A 112 0.74 13.43 -5.08
N TYR A 113 1.07 12.82 -3.97
CA TYR A 113 0.37 11.67 -3.44
C TYR A 113 -0.45 12.03 -2.19
N CYS A 114 -1.69 11.58 -2.13
CA CYS A 114 -2.54 11.73 -0.96
C CYS A 114 -2.43 10.50 -0.05
N TRP A 115 -1.84 10.64 1.12
CA TRP A 115 -1.71 9.56 2.09
C TRP A 115 -3.03 9.18 2.78
N MET A 116 -4.04 10.08 2.80
CA MET A 116 -5.35 9.75 3.37
C MET A 116 -6.20 8.87 2.45
N HIS A 117 -6.13 9.10 1.14
CA HIS A 117 -7.02 8.45 0.17
C HIS A 117 -6.27 7.59 -0.84
N HIS A 118 -4.94 7.49 -0.70
CA HIS A 118 -4.06 6.59 -1.46
C HIS A 118 -4.19 6.70 -2.98
N PHE A 119 -4.13 7.93 -3.51
CA PHE A 119 -4.10 8.19 -4.94
C PHE A 119 -3.28 9.43 -5.28
N LYS A 120 -2.93 9.58 -6.56
CA LYS A 120 -2.23 10.77 -7.07
C LYS A 120 -3.22 11.92 -7.21
N CYS A 121 -3.02 12.99 -6.45
CA CYS A 121 -3.86 14.19 -6.45
C CYS A 121 -3.08 15.42 -6.87
N HIS A 122 -3.80 16.46 -7.31
CA HIS A 122 -3.21 17.70 -7.78
C HIS A 122 -3.31 18.81 -6.73
N SER A 123 -2.28 19.64 -6.62
CA SER A 123 -2.18 20.69 -5.60
C SER A 123 -3.29 21.75 -5.66
N ALA A 124 -3.82 22.04 -6.85
CA ALA A 124 -4.89 23.03 -7.07
C ALA A 124 -6.29 22.52 -6.68
N ARG A 125 -6.42 21.27 -6.23
CA ARG A 125 -7.70 20.66 -5.83
C ARG A 125 -7.86 20.60 -4.32
N SER A 126 -9.02 20.17 -3.85
CA SER A 126 -9.33 20.02 -2.44
C SER A 126 -10.24 18.81 -2.19
N CYS A 127 -10.56 18.54 -0.94
CA CYS A 127 -11.58 17.57 -0.53
C CYS A 127 -12.10 17.91 0.87
N ARG A 128 -13.23 17.36 1.25
CA ARG A 128 -13.86 17.61 2.57
C ARG A 128 -12.99 17.17 3.75
N THR A 129 -12.05 16.27 3.54
CA THR A 129 -11.10 15.79 4.57
C THR A 129 -9.81 16.60 4.64
N TRP A 130 -9.71 17.72 3.92
CA TRP A 130 -8.54 18.58 3.95
C TRP A 130 -8.16 18.98 5.40
N ALA A 131 -6.87 18.95 5.67
CA ALA A 131 -6.32 19.39 6.95
C ALA A 131 -5.05 20.22 6.73
N LYS A 132 -4.95 21.35 7.38
CA LYS A 132 -3.80 22.26 7.28
C LYS A 132 -2.54 21.63 7.86
N GLY A 133 -1.39 21.85 7.21
CA GLY A 133 -0.09 21.46 7.79
C GLY A 133 0.93 20.92 6.79
N GLY A 134 0.59 20.91 5.48
CA GLY A 134 1.48 20.46 4.41
C GLY A 134 1.91 21.58 3.49
N PRO A 135 2.48 21.23 2.33
CA PRO A 135 2.71 19.85 1.87
C PRO A 135 3.87 19.15 2.57
N ILE A 136 3.96 17.84 2.38
CA ILE A 136 5.13 17.02 2.76
C ILE A 136 6.19 17.21 1.68
N THR A 137 7.32 17.80 2.03
CA THR A 137 8.44 18.10 1.11
C THR A 137 9.71 17.33 1.45
N GLU A 138 9.75 16.70 2.62
CA GLU A 138 10.90 15.99 3.16
C GLU A 138 10.69 14.48 3.12
N ASP A 139 11.71 13.73 2.70
CA ASP A 139 11.65 12.27 2.59
C ASP A 139 11.39 11.58 3.94
N ASP A 140 11.96 12.10 5.03
CA ASP A 140 11.76 11.57 6.39
C ASP A 140 10.27 11.62 6.79
N LYS A 141 9.58 12.74 6.52
CA LYS A 141 8.14 12.87 6.78
C LYS A 141 7.30 11.98 5.88
N SER A 142 7.72 11.83 4.61
CA SER A 142 7.08 10.91 3.67
C SER A 142 7.17 9.47 4.18
N MET A 143 8.32 9.05 4.70
CA MET A 143 8.51 7.73 5.29
C MET A 143 7.67 7.52 6.56
N GLU A 144 7.59 8.52 7.46
CA GLU A 144 6.71 8.45 8.63
C GLU A 144 5.23 8.22 8.24
N TRP A 145 4.77 8.92 7.19
CA TRP A 145 3.40 8.71 6.69
C TRP A 145 3.23 7.33 6.07
N GLN A 146 4.24 6.83 5.38
CA GLN A 146 4.21 5.48 4.83
C GLN A 146 4.13 4.43 5.93
N GLU A 147 4.96 4.51 6.97
CA GLU A 147 4.93 3.59 8.10
C GLU A 147 3.57 3.57 8.79
N LYS A 148 3.01 4.75 9.10
CA LYS A 148 1.68 4.89 9.72
C LYS A 148 0.56 4.31 8.86
N ASN A 149 0.72 4.30 7.53
CA ASN A 149 -0.28 3.83 6.59
C ASN A 149 -0.01 2.40 6.10
N GLN A 150 1.20 1.86 6.22
CA GLN A 150 1.49 0.45 5.94
C GLN A 150 0.70 -0.48 6.85
N ASP A 151 0.51 -0.13 8.12
CA ASP A 151 -0.38 -0.87 9.03
C ASP A 151 -1.85 -0.85 8.57
N SER A 152 -2.26 0.13 7.75
CA SER A 152 -3.61 0.23 7.18
C SER A 152 -3.72 -0.35 5.78
N LEU A 153 -2.61 -0.43 5.05
CA LEU A 153 -2.48 -0.98 3.68
C LEU A 153 -1.98 -2.42 3.66
N GLU A 154 -1.37 -2.93 4.73
CA GLU A 154 -1.40 -4.36 4.91
C GLU A 154 -2.88 -4.72 4.83
N GLU A 155 -3.30 -5.28 3.69
CA GLU A 155 -4.55 -6.03 3.59
C GLU A 155 -4.77 -6.63 4.95
N LYS A 156 -5.85 -6.27 5.63
CA LYS A 156 -6.12 -6.74 6.99
C LYS A 156 -5.84 -8.21 6.96
N LYS A 157 -4.63 -8.62 7.40
CA LYS A 157 -4.24 -10.03 7.44
C LYS A 157 -5.43 -10.69 8.05
N ASP A 158 -6.06 -11.59 7.32
CA ASP A 158 -7.34 -12.17 7.70
C ASP A 158 -7.32 -12.39 9.22
N ASP A 159 -8.15 -11.68 9.95
CA ASP A 159 -8.17 -11.87 11.39
C ASP A 159 -8.48 -13.35 11.70
N ARG A 160 -8.19 -13.78 12.91
CA ARG A 160 -8.43 -15.16 13.33
C ARG A 160 -9.81 -15.67 12.88
N CYS A 161 -10.84 -14.83 13.02
CA CYS A 161 -12.21 -15.21 12.66
C CYS A 161 -12.39 -15.41 11.15
N THR A 162 -11.77 -14.59 10.34
CA THR A 162 -11.78 -14.69 8.88
C THR A 162 -11.01 -15.93 8.40
N ARG A 163 -9.84 -16.22 8.97
CA ARG A 163 -9.07 -17.44 8.65
C ARG A 163 -9.84 -18.71 9.00
N ILE A 164 -10.46 -18.76 10.18
CA ILE A 164 -11.31 -19.91 10.58
C ILE A 164 -12.51 -20.04 9.64
N ALA A 165 -13.13 -18.93 9.22
CA ALA A 165 -14.24 -18.98 8.27
C ALA A 165 -13.80 -19.53 6.91
N LYS A 166 -12.69 -19.04 6.36
CA LYS A 166 -12.12 -19.55 5.08
C LYS A 166 -11.81 -21.04 5.14
N SER A 167 -11.35 -21.56 6.28
CA SER A 167 -11.07 -23.02 6.44
C SER A 167 -12.33 -23.88 6.60
N LYS A 168 -13.46 -23.29 7.00
CA LYS A 168 -14.71 -24.04 7.30
C LYS A 168 -15.78 -23.95 6.21
N TYR A 169 -15.67 -22.99 5.30
CA TYR A 169 -16.65 -22.77 4.25
C TYR A 169 -15.98 -22.88 2.88
N ASP A 170 -16.49 -23.77 2.04
CA ASP A 170 -15.96 -24.02 0.69
C ASP A 170 -16.15 -22.83 -0.25
N VAL A 171 -17.12 -21.93 0.05
CA VAL A 171 -17.37 -20.72 -0.74
C VAL A 171 -17.08 -19.48 0.08
N TRP A 172 -16.08 -18.73 -0.34
CA TRP A 172 -15.67 -17.46 0.24
C TRP A 172 -15.52 -16.38 -0.86
N PRO A 173 -16.06 -15.13 -0.66
CA PRO A 173 -16.98 -14.73 0.41
C PRO A 173 -18.42 -15.25 0.19
N SER A 174 -19.14 -15.58 1.26
CA SER A 174 -20.56 -15.89 1.22
C SER A 174 -21.28 -15.24 2.40
N ALA A 175 -22.60 -15.05 2.28
CA ALA A 175 -23.42 -14.46 3.35
C ALA A 175 -23.30 -15.23 4.66
N TYR A 176 -23.25 -16.56 4.59
CA TYR A 176 -23.10 -17.45 5.75
C TYR A 176 -21.71 -17.34 6.38
N ALA A 177 -20.66 -17.37 5.57
CA ALA A 177 -19.29 -17.27 6.04
C ALA A 177 -19.04 -15.87 6.66
N SER A 178 -19.49 -14.79 6.01
CA SER A 178 -19.39 -13.43 6.53
C SER A 178 -20.17 -13.26 7.85
N GLY A 179 -21.38 -13.81 7.94
CA GLY A 179 -22.16 -13.84 9.18
C GLY A 179 -21.49 -14.61 10.31
N ALA A 180 -20.79 -15.70 10.00
CA ALA A 180 -20.00 -16.47 10.98
C ALA A 180 -18.80 -15.66 11.48
N VAL A 181 -18.10 -14.92 10.62
CA VAL A 181 -17.01 -14.01 11.02
C VAL A 181 -17.51 -12.98 12.03
N VAL A 182 -18.64 -12.32 11.77
CA VAL A 182 -19.23 -11.35 12.69
C VAL A 182 -19.55 -11.99 14.06
N LYS A 183 -20.16 -13.17 14.07
CA LYS A 183 -20.47 -13.91 15.32
C LYS A 183 -19.20 -14.31 16.08
N CYS A 184 -18.14 -14.68 15.36
CA CYS A 184 -16.84 -14.99 15.96
C CYS A 184 -16.20 -13.76 16.61
N ARG A 185 -16.19 -12.61 15.92
CA ARG A 185 -15.68 -11.32 16.45
C ARG A 185 -16.44 -10.88 17.71
N GLN A 186 -17.73 -11.19 17.77
CA GLN A 186 -18.56 -10.98 18.97
C GLN A 186 -18.32 -12.01 20.08
N GLY A 187 -17.41 -12.96 19.88
CA GLY A 187 -17.13 -14.02 20.82
C GLY A 187 -18.25 -15.03 21.02
N LYS A 188 -19.20 -15.14 20.08
CA LYS A 188 -20.33 -16.06 20.16
C LYS A 188 -20.01 -17.47 19.71
N ILE A 189 -19.10 -17.61 18.72
CA ILE A 189 -18.68 -18.91 18.17
C ILE A 189 -17.16 -18.99 18.11
N TRP A 190 -16.63 -20.21 18.00
CA TRP A 190 -15.21 -20.53 17.82
C TRP A 190 -14.25 -20.02 18.94
N LYS A 191 -14.74 -19.83 20.16
CA LYS A 191 -13.93 -19.35 21.31
C LYS A 191 -12.72 -20.21 21.63
N GLY A 192 -12.81 -21.53 21.41
CA GLY A 192 -11.74 -22.52 21.73
C GLY A 192 -11.05 -23.11 20.51
N VAL A 193 -11.38 -22.66 19.28
CA VAL A 193 -10.75 -23.20 18.07
C VAL A 193 -9.33 -22.67 17.99
N LYS A 194 -8.34 -23.56 18.16
CA LYS A 194 -6.93 -23.25 17.89
C LYS A 194 -6.74 -23.19 16.37
N GLU A 195 -6.07 -22.15 15.89
CA GLU A 195 -5.61 -22.10 14.51
C GLU A 195 -4.55 -23.20 14.32
N ASP A 196 -4.63 -23.88 13.19
CA ASP A 196 -3.58 -24.81 12.81
C ASP A 196 -2.40 -24.00 12.25
N ILE A 197 -1.60 -23.46 13.19
CA ILE A 197 -0.46 -22.56 12.88
C ILE A 197 0.49 -23.23 11.88
N LYS A 198 0.61 -24.57 11.94
CA LYS A 198 1.47 -25.32 11.04
C LYS A 198 1.00 -25.19 9.58
N LYS A 199 -0.31 -25.27 9.34
CA LYS A 199 -0.90 -25.12 7.99
C LYS A 199 -0.77 -23.68 7.47
N ILE A 200 -0.97 -22.68 8.33
CA ILE A 200 -0.81 -21.26 7.99
C ILE A 200 0.64 -20.95 7.62
N VAL A 201 1.59 -21.45 8.42
CA VAL A 201 3.03 -21.28 8.15
C VAL A 201 3.45 -22.01 6.87
N GLU A 202 2.92 -23.20 6.60
CA GLU A 202 3.18 -23.92 5.36
C GLU A 202 2.62 -23.18 4.13
N GLU A 203 1.43 -22.58 4.21
CA GLU A 203 0.83 -21.76 3.14
C GLU A 203 1.61 -20.46 2.92
N GLU A 204 2.01 -19.74 3.96
CA GLU A 204 2.86 -18.55 3.84
C GLU A 204 4.26 -18.90 3.26
N ILE A 205 4.85 -20.00 3.69
CA ILE A 205 6.12 -20.48 3.13
C ILE A 205 5.96 -20.86 1.65
N GLN A 206 4.86 -21.50 1.26
CA GLN A 206 4.60 -21.81 -0.15
C GLN A 206 4.37 -20.59 -1.00
N ASN A 207 3.68 -19.56 -0.51
CA ASN A 207 3.49 -18.29 -1.21
C ASN A 207 4.83 -17.56 -1.41
N VAL A 208 5.65 -17.49 -0.38
CA VAL A 208 6.99 -16.86 -0.47
C VAL A 208 7.95 -17.67 -1.35
N LEU A 209 7.84 -19.02 -1.36
CA LEU A 209 8.68 -19.88 -2.18
C LEU A 209 8.18 -20.04 -3.62
N GLY A 210 6.90 -19.79 -3.89
CA GLY A 210 6.31 -19.82 -5.24
C GLY A 210 6.91 -18.77 -6.20
N GLU A 211 7.45 -17.68 -5.66
CA GLU A 211 8.15 -16.64 -6.43
C GLU A 211 9.66 -16.88 -6.58
N ALA A 212 10.19 -17.98 -6.03
CA ALA A 212 11.63 -18.22 -5.91
C ALA A 212 12.29 -18.80 -7.17
N CYS A 213 11.56 -19.11 -8.24
CA CYS A 213 12.10 -19.64 -9.47
C CYS A 213 12.05 -18.61 -10.61
N TRP A 214 13.09 -18.61 -11.46
CA TRP A 214 13.17 -17.72 -12.63
C TRP A 214 12.07 -18.01 -13.66
N LYS A 215 11.77 -17.01 -14.48
CA LYS A 215 10.80 -17.13 -15.58
C LYS A 215 11.14 -18.33 -16.47
N GLY A 216 10.19 -19.25 -16.64
CA GLY A 216 10.37 -20.50 -17.38
C GLY A 216 10.80 -21.70 -16.52
N TYR A 217 10.85 -21.54 -15.19
CA TYR A 217 11.14 -22.64 -14.26
C TYR A 217 10.01 -22.77 -13.24
N LYS A 218 9.65 -24.02 -12.87
CA LYS A 218 8.74 -24.34 -11.79
C LYS A 218 9.48 -24.98 -10.62
N GLN A 219 8.99 -24.77 -9.42
CA GLN A 219 9.56 -25.38 -8.21
C GLN A 219 9.12 -26.84 -8.12
N ALA A 220 10.09 -27.76 -8.11
CA ALA A 220 9.87 -29.20 -7.95
C ALA A 220 10.34 -29.70 -6.56
N GLY A 221 10.00 -28.95 -5.51
CA GLY A 221 10.38 -29.26 -4.13
C GLY A 221 11.60 -28.49 -3.64
N MET A 222 12.26 -29.01 -2.61
CA MET A 222 13.43 -28.39 -1.98
C MET A 222 14.64 -29.31 -2.12
N LYS A 223 15.84 -28.75 -2.27
CA LYS A 223 17.09 -29.49 -2.28
C LYS A 223 18.09 -28.88 -1.30
N GLU A 224 18.95 -29.70 -0.75
CA GLU A 224 20.02 -29.24 0.11
C GLU A 224 21.22 -28.77 -0.73
N LYS A 225 21.68 -27.54 -0.48
CA LYS A 225 22.88 -26.98 -1.10
C LYS A 225 23.70 -26.25 -0.03
N GLY A 226 24.88 -26.77 0.27
CA GLY A 226 25.77 -26.15 1.25
C GLY A 226 25.21 -26.06 2.67
N GLY A 227 24.45 -27.07 3.12
CA GLY A 227 23.82 -27.11 4.45
C GLY A 227 22.56 -26.24 4.59
N ARG A 228 22.00 -25.73 3.48
CA ARG A 228 20.75 -24.97 3.46
C ARG A 228 19.76 -25.59 2.48
N MET A 229 18.50 -25.64 2.87
CA MET A 229 17.39 -26.01 1.98
C MET A 229 17.10 -24.85 1.02
N VAL A 230 17.19 -25.13 -0.28
CA VAL A 230 16.91 -24.15 -1.37
C VAL A 230 15.86 -24.73 -2.32
N PRO A 231 15.03 -23.87 -2.97
CA PRO A 231 14.08 -24.33 -3.97
C PRO A 231 14.76 -25.10 -5.09
N ASN A 232 14.20 -26.25 -5.46
CA ASN A 232 14.64 -27.02 -6.62
C ASN A 232 13.83 -26.58 -7.85
N CYS A 233 14.39 -25.66 -8.63
CA CYS A 233 13.74 -25.15 -9.83
C CYS A 233 14.07 -26.04 -11.03
N VAL A 234 13.02 -26.52 -11.72
CA VAL A 234 13.14 -27.33 -12.95
C VAL A 234 12.50 -26.57 -14.12
N PRO A 235 13.02 -26.70 -15.34
CA PRO A 235 12.42 -26.07 -16.52
C PRO A 235 10.97 -26.54 -16.70
N VAL A 236 10.06 -25.62 -17.05
CA VAL A 236 8.70 -25.97 -17.50
C VAL A 236 8.82 -26.59 -18.88
N GLN A 237 8.36 -27.82 -19.05
CA GLN A 237 8.34 -28.47 -20.37
C GLN A 237 7.22 -27.85 -21.21
N GLU A 238 7.51 -27.59 -22.50
CA GLU A 238 6.59 -26.90 -23.43
C GLU A 238 5.22 -27.58 -23.63
N ASN A 239 5.05 -28.80 -23.18
CA ASN A 239 3.80 -29.58 -23.30
C ASN A 239 2.75 -29.27 -22.20
N GLU A 240 3.01 -28.40 -21.22
CA GLU A 240 2.08 -28.03 -20.14
C GLU A 240 1.44 -26.63 -20.35
N LEU A 241 1.61 -26.01 -21.53
CA LEU A 241 1.08 -24.68 -21.85
C LEU A 241 -0.21 -24.70 -22.70
N GLU A 242 -0.79 -25.89 -22.97
CA GLU A 242 -2.03 -26.07 -23.75
C GLU A 242 -3.14 -26.77 -22.92
N GLU A 243 -3.52 -26.23 -21.76
CA GLU A 243 -4.83 -26.54 -21.14
C GLU A 243 -5.43 -25.27 -20.51
#